data_1276cb45a5b1a0188fefebbea8fdb39c
#
_entry.id   1276cb45a5b1a0188fefebbea8fdb39c
#
_cell.length_a   1.000
_cell.length_b   1.000
_cell.length_c   1.000
_cell.angle_alpha   90.00
_cell.angle_beta   90.00
_cell.angle_gamma   90.00
#
_symmetry.space_group_name_H-M   'P 1'
#
loop_
_entity.id
_entity.type
_entity.pdbx_description
1 polymer ?
#
loop_
_entity_poly.entity_id
_entity_poly.type
_entity_poly.pdbx_seq_one_letter_code
_entity_poly.pdbx_strand_id
1 'polypeptide(L)'
;MFSSLMKNNMADMNRGPLGLYLHFPFCVRKCRYCDFLSFPSDEAGREAYLQRLKKEIIVRGEKYQNYSIETLFIGGGTPSLMTGQQLTELLDTVRTAFHVSPSGEWTMECNPGTTDAETLKIYRAAGINRLSFGLQSMNDEELKYLGRIHTAKQFLDNYQAAREAGFENINIDLMSALPGQTTDSWLDTLKKAAALEPEHLSAYSLIIEEGTPFWKLYGDDRSGEADVEGIIADGGAGQQGKAAIPALPDEDSRETDSGLVMKEKTGLPALPDEDSEREMYHLTKRILAERGYERYEVSNYARKGFECHHNLMYWRRKDYLGLGLGAASMVGERRFSNTSDISRYMQDFAYCQEEILDRKAQIEETMFLGLRCTLGVSDQTFKEKFGESMMNIYGDIIRQYVSEGFLTYHEEKGRLAFTESGMDVSNWILSDFLL
;
A
#
# COMPACT_ATOMS: atom_id res chain seq x y z
N MET A 1 32.99 6.11 -28.72
CA MET A 1 32.15 6.46 -27.55
C MET A 1 30.73 6.86 -27.90
N PHE A 2 30.46 7.76 -28.83
CA PHE A 2 29.11 8.18 -29.25
C PHE A 2 28.23 7.02 -29.81
N SER A 3 28.84 6.09 -30.57
CA SER A 3 28.11 4.94 -31.16
C SER A 3 27.64 3.89 -30.13
N SER A 4 28.31 3.78 -29.00
CA SER A 4 27.96 2.86 -27.92
C SER A 4 26.78 3.39 -27.08
N LEU A 5 26.78 4.71 -26.83
CA LEU A 5 25.66 5.39 -26.12
C LEU A 5 24.37 5.40 -26.93
N MET A 6 24.45 5.58 -28.25
CA MET A 6 23.25 5.48 -29.10
C MET A 6 22.72 4.05 -29.23
N LYS A 7 23.58 3.02 -29.25
CA LYS A 7 23.13 1.62 -29.29
C LYS A 7 22.45 1.20 -27.97
N ASN A 8 22.92 1.66 -26.82
CA ASN A 8 22.28 1.41 -25.54
C ASN A 8 20.90 2.10 -25.46
N ASN A 9 20.78 3.36 -25.87
CA ASN A 9 19.48 4.05 -25.91
C ASN A 9 18.47 3.40 -26.85
N MET A 10 18.90 2.84 -28.01
CA MET A 10 18.00 2.13 -28.93
C MET A 10 17.58 0.76 -28.40
N ALA A 11 18.41 0.09 -27.59
CA ALA A 11 18.05 -1.19 -26.97
C ALA A 11 17.06 -0.99 -25.82
N ASP A 12 17.13 0.12 -25.09
CA ASP A 12 16.18 0.47 -24.02
C ASP A 12 14.79 0.87 -24.55
N MET A 13 14.72 1.44 -25.75
CA MET A 13 13.44 1.82 -26.39
C MET A 13 12.53 0.64 -26.77
N ASN A 14 13.01 -0.61 -26.66
CA ASN A 14 12.25 -1.81 -27.05
C ASN A 14 11.86 -2.70 -25.85
N ARG A 15 12.14 -2.29 -24.60
CA ARG A 15 11.76 -3.04 -23.39
C ARG A 15 10.41 -2.58 -22.86
N GLY A 16 9.56 -3.54 -22.50
CA GLY A 16 8.30 -3.24 -21.83
C GLY A 16 8.52 -2.67 -20.41
N PRO A 17 7.66 -1.77 -19.93
CA PRO A 17 7.73 -1.30 -18.55
C PRO A 17 7.31 -2.42 -17.58
N LEU A 18 8.02 -2.53 -16.43
CA LEU A 18 7.71 -3.48 -15.36
C LEU A 18 7.76 -2.79 -14.00
N GLY A 19 6.74 -3.01 -13.16
CA GLY A 19 6.77 -2.70 -11.74
C GLY A 19 7.45 -3.85 -10.99
N LEU A 20 8.37 -3.55 -10.09
CA LEU A 20 8.99 -4.54 -9.21
C LEU A 20 8.54 -4.31 -7.77
N TYR A 21 7.90 -5.30 -7.16
CA TYR A 21 7.55 -5.29 -5.74
C TYR A 21 8.46 -6.26 -4.97
N LEU A 22 9.08 -5.78 -3.90
CA LEU A 22 9.87 -6.62 -2.99
C LEU A 22 9.16 -6.70 -1.63
N HIS A 23 8.76 -7.90 -1.26
CA HIS A 23 8.11 -8.13 0.02
C HIS A 23 9.13 -8.38 1.14
N PHE A 24 9.08 -7.56 2.20
CA PHE A 24 9.86 -7.73 3.41
C PHE A 24 8.91 -8.03 4.58
N PRO A 25 8.75 -9.29 5.02
CA PRO A 25 7.63 -9.70 5.89
C PRO A 25 7.87 -9.47 7.39
N PHE A 26 8.79 -8.61 7.78
CA PHE A 26 9.16 -8.50 9.18
C PHE A 26 8.72 -7.19 9.80
N CYS A 27 8.15 -7.29 11.02
CA CYS A 27 7.82 -6.18 11.89
C CYS A 27 8.48 -6.39 13.26
N VAL A 28 8.70 -5.30 14.01
CA VAL A 28 9.04 -5.40 15.43
C VAL A 28 7.88 -6.04 16.20
N ARG A 29 6.65 -5.57 15.91
CA ARG A 29 5.39 -6.10 16.44
C ARG A 29 4.30 -5.92 15.38
N LYS A 30 3.39 -6.90 15.26
CA LYS A 30 2.23 -6.81 14.36
C LYS A 30 1.15 -5.93 14.99
N CYS A 31 0.64 -4.96 14.23
CA CYS A 31 -0.45 -4.09 14.65
C CYS A 31 -1.76 -4.86 14.76
N ARG A 32 -2.71 -4.40 15.58
CA ARG A 32 -3.96 -5.13 15.87
C ARG A 32 -4.92 -5.22 14.68
N TYR A 33 -4.81 -4.32 13.73
CA TYR A 33 -5.66 -4.25 12.54
C TYR A 33 -5.02 -4.91 11.30
N CYS A 34 -3.71 -5.22 11.36
CA CYS A 34 -2.96 -5.57 10.16
C CYS A 34 -3.16 -7.04 9.77
N ASP A 35 -3.64 -7.26 8.54
CA ASP A 35 -3.77 -8.57 7.91
C ASP A 35 -2.57 -8.92 7.01
N PHE A 36 -1.69 -7.96 6.71
CA PHE A 36 -0.53 -8.19 5.85
C PHE A 36 0.30 -9.37 6.32
N LEU A 37 0.85 -10.10 5.35
CA LEU A 37 1.75 -11.22 5.61
C LEU A 37 3.04 -10.72 6.25
N SER A 38 3.01 -10.58 7.58
CA SER A 38 4.13 -10.07 8.36
C SER A 38 4.17 -10.69 9.75
N PHE A 39 5.37 -10.79 10.32
CA PHE A 39 5.62 -11.40 11.62
C PHE A 39 6.94 -10.90 12.22
N PRO A 40 7.13 -11.02 13.55
CA PRO A 40 8.40 -10.71 14.18
C PRO A 40 9.51 -11.70 13.77
N SER A 41 10.75 -11.21 13.71
CA SER A 41 11.95 -12.03 13.51
C SER A 41 13.16 -11.38 14.17
N ASP A 42 14.12 -12.20 14.57
CA ASP A 42 15.44 -11.74 14.97
C ASP A 42 16.30 -11.27 13.78
N GLU A 43 17.43 -10.69 14.06
CA GLU A 43 18.34 -10.18 13.04
C GLU A 43 18.87 -11.30 12.12
N ALA A 44 19.19 -12.46 12.68
CA ALA A 44 19.69 -13.59 11.91
C ALA A 44 18.64 -14.12 10.92
N GLY A 45 17.37 -14.20 11.34
CA GLY A 45 16.25 -14.60 10.48
C GLY A 45 16.01 -13.60 9.35
N ARG A 46 16.08 -12.29 9.65
CA ARG A 46 15.96 -11.23 8.63
C ARG A 46 17.10 -11.31 7.61
N GLU A 47 18.35 -11.50 8.09
CA GLU A 47 19.51 -11.64 7.21
C GLU A 47 19.38 -12.87 6.30
N ALA A 48 19.02 -14.03 6.87
CA ALA A 48 18.82 -15.26 6.09
C ALA A 48 17.76 -15.07 4.99
N TYR A 49 16.66 -14.37 5.31
CA TYR A 49 15.62 -14.03 4.35
C TYR A 49 16.13 -13.10 3.24
N LEU A 50 16.87 -12.05 3.58
CA LEU A 50 17.43 -11.13 2.59
C LEU A 50 18.39 -11.84 1.64
N GLN A 51 19.22 -12.75 2.14
CA GLN A 51 20.06 -13.60 1.28
C GLN A 51 19.24 -14.49 0.35
N ARG A 52 18.09 -14.99 0.83
CA ARG A 52 17.15 -15.76 0.00
C ARG A 52 16.49 -14.91 -1.07
N LEU A 53 16.01 -13.71 -0.70
CA LEU A 53 15.40 -12.74 -1.62
C LEU A 53 16.39 -12.30 -2.70
N LYS A 54 17.66 -12.03 -2.35
CA LYS A 54 18.71 -11.71 -3.34
C LYS A 54 18.91 -12.84 -4.35
N LYS A 55 18.88 -14.09 -3.92
CA LYS A 55 18.95 -15.25 -4.84
C LYS A 55 17.73 -15.29 -5.77
N GLU A 56 16.53 -15.05 -5.25
CA GLU A 56 15.32 -14.98 -6.07
C GLU A 56 15.42 -13.89 -7.12
N ILE A 57 15.85 -12.68 -6.74
CA ILE A 57 16.05 -11.53 -7.64
C ILE A 57 16.94 -11.94 -8.83
N ILE A 58 18.06 -12.61 -8.57
CA ILE A 58 18.98 -13.06 -9.63
C ILE A 58 18.30 -14.07 -10.57
N VAL A 59 17.69 -15.12 -10.01
CA VAL A 59 17.04 -16.19 -10.80
C VAL A 59 15.87 -15.65 -11.62
N ARG A 60 15.07 -14.74 -11.05
CA ARG A 60 13.94 -14.16 -11.76
C ARG A 60 14.39 -13.15 -12.80
N GLY A 61 15.42 -12.34 -12.51
CA GLY A 61 15.96 -11.36 -13.43
C GLY A 61 16.35 -11.96 -14.79
N GLU A 62 16.89 -13.18 -14.82
CA GLU A 62 17.22 -13.88 -16.07
C GLU A 62 16.01 -14.04 -17.02
N LYS A 63 14.80 -14.16 -16.48
CA LYS A 63 13.57 -14.37 -17.26
C LYS A 63 12.93 -13.08 -17.78
N TYR A 64 13.31 -11.91 -17.22
CA TYR A 64 12.65 -10.64 -17.50
C TYR A 64 13.59 -9.61 -18.15
N GLN A 65 14.59 -10.07 -18.92
CA GLN A 65 15.57 -9.22 -19.60
C GLN A 65 14.98 -8.32 -20.71
N ASN A 66 13.78 -8.63 -21.18
CA ASN A 66 13.02 -7.82 -22.14
C ASN A 66 12.17 -6.72 -21.49
N TYR A 67 12.31 -6.54 -20.16
CA TYR A 67 11.64 -5.49 -19.41
C TYR A 67 12.64 -4.46 -18.86
N SER A 68 12.13 -3.25 -18.60
CA SER A 68 12.80 -2.21 -17.84
C SER A 68 12.01 -1.93 -16.57
N ILE A 69 12.67 -1.93 -15.41
CA ILE A 69 12.03 -1.61 -14.14
C ILE A 69 11.77 -0.11 -14.09
N GLU A 70 10.51 0.28 -14.23
CA GLU A 70 10.05 1.67 -14.13
C GLU A 70 9.73 2.07 -12.69
N THR A 71 9.30 1.11 -11.87
CA THR A 71 9.03 1.34 -10.46
C THR A 71 9.55 0.18 -9.62
N LEU A 72 10.14 0.50 -8.48
CA LEU A 72 10.46 -0.43 -7.40
C LEU A 72 9.69 -0.03 -6.15
N PHE A 73 9.02 -0.97 -5.52
CA PHE A 73 8.33 -0.76 -4.24
C PHE A 73 8.76 -1.82 -3.25
N ILE A 74 9.34 -1.42 -2.12
CA ILE A 74 9.71 -2.31 -1.02
C ILE A 74 8.71 -2.13 0.11
N GLY A 75 7.89 -3.15 0.35
CA GLY A 75 6.78 -3.09 1.30
C GLY A 75 6.55 -4.39 2.06
N GLY A 76 5.40 -4.44 2.75
CA GLY A 76 4.89 -5.63 3.42
C GLY A 76 4.82 -5.52 4.93
N GLY A 77 5.91 -5.80 5.63
CA GLY A 77 6.00 -5.60 7.09
C GLY A 77 6.56 -4.21 7.43
N THR A 78 7.83 -4.14 7.71
CA THR A 78 8.55 -2.89 8.05
C THR A 78 9.91 -2.89 7.36
N PRO A 79 9.99 -2.54 6.07
CA PRO A 79 11.24 -2.51 5.32
C PRO A 79 12.32 -1.64 5.97
N SER A 80 11.95 -0.58 6.69
CA SER A 80 12.88 0.29 7.42
C SER A 80 13.57 -0.36 8.64
N LEU A 81 13.35 -1.65 8.88
CA LEU A 81 14.20 -2.46 9.77
C LEU A 81 15.50 -2.94 9.12
N MET A 82 15.63 -2.80 7.79
CA MET A 82 16.90 -3.09 7.10
C MET A 82 17.94 -2.04 7.48
N THR A 83 19.17 -2.50 7.71
CA THR A 83 20.30 -1.58 7.82
C THR A 83 20.59 -0.92 6.47
N GLY A 84 21.29 0.22 6.47
CA GLY A 84 21.70 0.87 5.23
C GLY A 84 22.52 -0.05 4.32
N GLN A 85 23.37 -0.91 4.90
CA GLN A 85 24.16 -1.89 4.14
C GLN A 85 23.26 -2.94 3.50
N GLN A 86 22.32 -3.54 4.26
CA GLN A 86 21.40 -4.56 3.75
C GLN A 86 20.56 -4.03 2.59
N LEU A 87 20.05 -2.80 2.69
CA LEU A 87 19.31 -2.17 1.60
C LEU A 87 20.20 -1.91 0.38
N THR A 88 21.40 -1.37 0.57
CA THR A 88 22.34 -1.12 -0.54
C THR A 88 22.64 -2.40 -1.30
N GLU A 89 22.99 -3.48 -0.62
CA GLU A 89 23.25 -4.78 -1.24
C GLU A 89 22.04 -5.35 -1.98
N LEU A 90 20.82 -5.18 -1.42
CA LEU A 90 19.58 -5.61 -2.06
C LEU A 90 19.35 -4.84 -3.37
N LEU A 91 19.49 -3.51 -3.35
CA LEU A 91 19.30 -2.66 -4.52
C LEU A 91 20.37 -2.87 -5.59
N ASP A 92 21.61 -3.15 -5.20
CA ASP A 92 22.69 -3.51 -6.15
C ASP A 92 22.42 -4.86 -6.81
N THR A 93 21.83 -5.81 -6.07
CA THR A 93 21.35 -7.07 -6.65
C THR A 93 20.26 -6.84 -7.70
N VAL A 94 19.30 -5.94 -7.43
CA VAL A 94 18.28 -5.56 -8.42
C VAL A 94 18.91 -4.96 -9.67
N ARG A 95 19.83 -4.00 -9.51
CA ARG A 95 20.54 -3.35 -10.64
C ARG A 95 21.37 -4.33 -11.48
N THR A 96 21.88 -5.37 -10.83
CA THR A 96 22.66 -6.41 -11.52
C THR A 96 21.76 -7.35 -12.29
N ALA A 97 20.59 -7.70 -11.73
CA ALA A 97 19.69 -8.71 -12.27
C ALA A 97 18.71 -8.16 -13.34
N PHE A 98 18.37 -6.88 -13.29
CA PHE A 98 17.38 -6.26 -14.14
C PHE A 98 17.91 -5.02 -14.87
N HIS A 99 17.32 -4.70 -16.01
CA HIS A 99 17.43 -3.36 -16.56
C HIS A 99 16.57 -2.40 -15.77
N VAL A 100 17.12 -1.27 -15.37
CA VAL A 100 16.45 -0.29 -14.52
C VAL A 100 16.35 1.03 -15.27
N SER A 101 15.16 1.62 -15.28
CA SER A 101 14.93 2.95 -15.84
C SER A 101 15.68 4.00 -15.01
N PRO A 102 16.46 4.89 -15.67
CA PRO A 102 17.18 5.96 -14.96
C PRO A 102 16.27 6.93 -14.20
N SER A 103 15.00 7.06 -14.63
CA SER A 103 13.98 7.90 -14.03
C SER A 103 12.98 7.11 -13.16
N GLY A 104 13.28 5.86 -12.82
CA GLY A 104 12.40 4.98 -12.09
C GLY A 104 12.02 5.51 -10.70
N GLU A 105 10.78 5.28 -10.29
CA GLU A 105 10.32 5.54 -8.93
C GLU A 105 10.72 4.38 -8.01
N TRP A 106 11.51 4.66 -6.99
CA TRP A 106 11.95 3.67 -6.01
C TRP A 106 11.42 4.01 -4.63
N THR A 107 10.37 3.32 -4.23
CA THR A 107 9.64 3.55 -2.98
C THR A 107 10.05 2.55 -1.90
N MET A 108 10.10 3.02 -0.66
CA MET A 108 10.28 2.17 0.52
C MET A 108 9.30 2.58 1.62
N GLU A 109 8.61 1.60 2.19
CA GLU A 109 7.77 1.80 3.38
C GLU A 109 8.64 1.95 4.62
N CYS A 110 8.29 2.94 5.43
CA CYS A 110 8.96 3.26 6.68
C CYS A 110 7.95 3.33 7.83
N ASN A 111 8.24 2.62 8.92
CA ASN A 111 7.53 2.84 10.17
C ASN A 111 8.31 3.85 11.02
N PRO A 112 7.66 4.90 11.55
CA PRO A 112 8.32 5.84 12.44
C PRO A 112 8.99 5.14 13.63
N GLY A 113 10.16 5.62 14.02
CA GLY A 113 10.93 5.05 15.13
C GLY A 113 11.77 3.80 14.77
N THR A 114 11.74 3.32 13.51
CA THR A 114 12.53 2.15 13.07
C THR A 114 13.77 2.51 12.25
N THR A 115 13.98 3.79 11.97
CA THR A 115 15.15 4.30 11.25
C THR A 115 15.60 5.63 11.85
N ASP A 116 16.83 6.03 11.56
CA ASP A 116 17.46 7.27 12.01
C ASP A 116 17.98 8.12 10.83
N ALA A 117 18.47 9.32 11.13
CA ALA A 117 18.92 10.27 10.13
C ALA A 117 20.09 9.75 9.27
N GLU A 118 21.01 8.99 9.86
CA GLU A 118 22.16 8.44 9.10
C GLU A 118 21.70 7.31 8.18
N THR A 119 20.83 6.45 8.64
CA THR A 119 20.25 5.38 7.83
C THR A 119 19.44 5.94 6.66
N LEU A 120 18.65 7.01 6.88
CA LEU A 120 17.89 7.68 5.82
C LEU A 120 18.79 8.29 4.74
N LYS A 121 19.94 8.87 5.10
CA LYS A 121 20.93 9.33 4.13
C LYS A 121 21.50 8.19 3.27
N ILE A 122 21.75 7.03 3.91
CA ILE A 122 22.21 5.84 3.18
C ILE A 122 21.12 5.35 2.23
N TYR A 123 19.85 5.28 2.66
CA TYR A 123 18.75 4.90 1.79
C TYR A 123 18.62 5.82 0.57
N ARG A 124 18.75 7.14 0.79
CA ARG A 124 18.73 8.11 -0.31
C ARG A 124 19.90 7.92 -1.27
N ALA A 125 21.11 7.72 -0.73
CA ALA A 125 22.32 7.47 -1.52
C ALA A 125 22.25 6.13 -2.28
N ALA A 126 21.62 5.10 -1.71
CA ALA A 126 21.40 3.82 -2.34
C ALA A 126 20.37 3.87 -3.49
N GLY A 127 19.63 4.98 -3.63
CA GLY A 127 18.73 5.23 -4.76
C GLY A 127 17.24 5.19 -4.44
N ILE A 128 16.84 5.01 -3.18
CA ILE A 128 15.45 5.25 -2.80
C ILE A 128 15.14 6.74 -3.02
N ASN A 129 14.10 7.03 -3.78
CA ASN A 129 13.72 8.41 -4.11
C ASN A 129 12.31 8.78 -3.63
N ARG A 130 11.56 7.81 -3.09
CA ARG A 130 10.24 8.01 -2.46
C ARG A 130 10.16 7.21 -1.15
N LEU A 131 9.65 7.85 -0.08
CA LEU A 131 9.35 7.18 1.19
C LEU A 131 7.84 7.17 1.44
N SER A 132 7.35 6.09 2.07
CA SER A 132 5.97 6.00 2.57
C SER A 132 6.00 5.79 4.07
N PHE A 133 5.58 6.79 4.85
CA PHE A 133 5.55 6.71 6.31
C PHE A 133 4.18 6.26 6.82
N GLY A 134 4.14 5.11 7.49
CA GLY A 134 2.94 4.62 8.17
C GLY A 134 2.66 5.36 9.48
N LEU A 135 2.18 6.60 9.42
CA LEU A 135 1.83 7.41 10.59
C LEU A 135 0.52 6.93 11.22
N GLN A 136 -0.52 6.77 10.44
CA GLN A 136 -1.90 6.40 10.77
C GLN A 136 -2.69 7.50 11.49
N SER A 137 -2.16 8.10 12.56
CA SER A 137 -2.80 9.19 13.32
C SER A 137 -1.76 10.11 13.95
N MET A 138 -2.13 11.37 14.16
CA MET A 138 -1.38 12.34 14.99
C MET A 138 -1.79 12.31 16.47
N ASN A 139 -2.67 11.39 16.87
CA ASN A 139 -3.11 11.17 18.24
C ASN A 139 -2.44 9.91 18.81
N ASP A 140 -1.62 10.07 19.85
CA ASP A 140 -0.86 8.98 20.45
C ASP A 140 -1.75 7.90 21.09
N GLU A 141 -2.95 8.24 21.60
CA GLU A 141 -3.90 7.27 22.13
C GLU A 141 -4.49 6.40 21.01
N GLU A 142 -4.84 6.99 19.87
CA GLU A 142 -5.26 6.24 18.67
C GLU A 142 -4.14 5.30 18.21
N LEU A 143 -2.89 5.78 18.14
CA LEU A 143 -1.72 4.96 17.79
C LEU A 143 -1.52 3.79 18.75
N LYS A 144 -1.59 4.05 20.05
CA LYS A 144 -1.48 3.02 21.09
C LYS A 144 -2.57 1.97 20.94
N TYR A 145 -3.81 2.40 20.69
CA TYR A 145 -4.92 1.48 20.50
C TYR A 145 -4.77 0.62 19.24
N LEU A 146 -4.23 1.16 18.14
CA LEU A 146 -3.87 0.41 16.95
C LEU A 146 -2.75 -0.62 17.17
N GLY A 147 -2.06 -0.56 18.33
CA GLY A 147 -0.88 -1.38 18.60
C GLY A 147 0.38 -0.85 17.93
N ARG A 148 0.41 0.44 17.54
CA ARG A 148 1.61 1.08 16.99
C ARG A 148 2.64 1.27 18.10
N ILE A 149 3.92 1.15 17.73
CA ILE A 149 5.05 1.28 18.67
C ILE A 149 5.68 2.67 18.68
N HIS A 150 5.22 3.55 17.81
CA HIS A 150 5.71 4.93 17.67
C HIS A 150 4.69 5.95 18.17
N THR A 151 5.17 7.15 18.43
CA THR A 151 4.39 8.34 18.77
C THR A 151 4.36 9.33 17.59
N ALA A 152 3.41 10.27 17.61
CA ALA A 152 3.36 11.38 16.65
C ALA A 152 4.68 12.19 16.66
N LYS A 153 5.32 12.37 17.84
CA LYS A 153 6.62 13.02 17.93
C LYS A 153 7.72 12.27 17.18
N GLN A 154 7.83 10.96 17.37
CA GLN A 154 8.83 10.15 16.66
C GLN A 154 8.61 10.19 15.14
N PHE A 155 7.37 10.24 14.69
CA PHE A 155 7.07 10.46 13.28
C PHE A 155 7.59 11.81 12.80
N LEU A 156 7.31 12.91 13.52
CA LEU A 156 7.78 14.25 13.15
C LEU A 156 9.31 14.31 13.09
N ASP A 157 10.00 13.71 14.04
CA ASP A 157 11.47 13.63 14.06
C ASP A 157 12.00 12.86 12.84
N ASN A 158 11.38 11.73 12.48
CA ASN A 158 11.77 10.94 11.29
C ASN A 158 11.43 11.66 9.96
N TYR A 159 10.28 12.34 9.90
CA TYR A 159 9.89 13.13 8.73
C TYR A 159 10.90 14.24 8.45
N GLN A 160 11.27 14.98 9.50
CA GLN A 160 12.28 16.03 9.39
C GLN A 160 13.65 15.45 8.95
N ALA A 161 14.07 14.33 9.55
CA ALA A 161 15.32 13.67 9.17
C ALA A 161 15.30 13.18 7.71
N ALA A 162 14.15 12.73 7.19
CA ALA A 162 13.99 12.35 5.79
C ALA A 162 14.14 13.57 4.86
N ARG A 163 13.54 14.71 5.21
CA ARG A 163 13.74 15.98 4.47
C ARG A 163 15.20 16.40 4.46
N GLU A 164 15.89 16.35 5.59
CA GLU A 164 17.30 16.68 5.72
C GLU A 164 18.21 15.69 4.96
N ALA A 165 17.78 14.43 4.81
CA ALA A 165 18.45 13.44 3.96
C ALA A 165 18.22 13.67 2.45
N GLY A 166 17.39 14.66 2.05
CA GLY A 166 17.13 15.04 0.67
C GLY A 166 16.01 14.25 -0.02
N PHE A 167 15.06 13.70 0.75
CA PHE A 167 13.85 13.14 0.16
C PHE A 167 12.86 14.26 -0.18
N GLU A 168 12.53 14.36 -1.47
CA GLU A 168 11.58 15.33 -2.05
C GLU A 168 10.24 14.71 -2.43
N ASN A 169 10.08 13.40 -2.24
CA ASN A 169 8.83 12.68 -2.48
C ASN A 169 8.54 11.79 -1.26
N ILE A 170 7.65 12.28 -0.40
CA ILE A 170 7.26 11.60 0.84
C ILE A 170 5.75 11.42 0.85
N ASN A 171 5.32 10.19 1.07
CA ASN A 171 3.94 9.84 1.40
C ASN A 171 3.77 9.71 2.91
N ILE A 172 2.60 10.12 3.40
CA ILE A 172 2.14 9.87 4.77
C ILE A 172 0.86 9.07 4.70
N ASP A 173 0.86 7.86 5.29
CA ASP A 173 -0.33 7.03 5.42
C ASP A 173 -1.14 7.44 6.65
N LEU A 174 -2.42 7.70 6.46
CA LEU A 174 -3.40 8.10 7.48
C LEU A 174 -4.59 7.15 7.46
N MET A 175 -5.12 6.86 8.64
CA MET A 175 -6.25 5.95 8.80
C MET A 175 -7.39 6.63 9.55
N SER A 176 -8.56 6.69 8.93
CA SER A 176 -9.80 7.16 9.53
C SER A 176 -10.63 6.01 10.09
N ALA A 177 -11.74 6.35 10.74
CA ALA A 177 -12.69 5.42 11.34
C ALA A 177 -12.07 4.48 12.38
N LEU A 178 -11.05 4.96 13.11
CA LEU A 178 -10.42 4.22 14.18
C LEU A 178 -11.37 4.05 15.38
N PRO A 179 -11.25 2.96 16.17
CA PRO A 179 -12.02 2.83 17.40
C PRO A 179 -11.81 4.03 18.32
N GLY A 180 -12.92 4.67 18.71
CA GLY A 180 -12.94 5.89 19.54
C GLY A 180 -12.60 7.19 18.81
N GLN A 181 -12.21 7.14 17.55
CA GLN A 181 -11.92 8.34 16.76
C GLN A 181 -13.18 9.15 16.52
N THR A 182 -13.08 10.46 16.69
CA THR A 182 -14.14 11.41 16.34
C THR A 182 -13.82 12.15 15.06
N THR A 183 -14.83 12.76 14.44
CA THR A 183 -14.64 13.64 13.28
C THR A 183 -13.65 14.78 13.57
N ASP A 184 -13.66 15.32 14.79
CA ASP A 184 -12.74 16.39 15.20
C ASP A 184 -11.29 15.88 15.33
N SER A 185 -11.06 14.69 15.93
CA SER A 185 -9.71 14.12 16.03
C SER A 185 -9.14 13.74 14.67
N TRP A 186 -9.98 13.24 13.77
CA TRP A 186 -9.61 13.01 12.38
C TRP A 186 -9.23 14.30 11.65
N LEU A 187 -10.05 15.34 11.80
CA LEU A 187 -9.79 16.66 11.23
C LEU A 187 -8.46 17.25 11.73
N ASP A 188 -8.15 17.10 13.00
CA ASP A 188 -6.88 17.54 13.60
C ASP A 188 -5.69 16.78 13.00
N THR A 189 -5.81 15.44 12.86
CA THR A 189 -4.80 14.60 12.21
C THR A 189 -4.56 15.03 10.76
N LEU A 190 -5.62 15.23 9.96
CA LEU A 190 -5.51 15.69 8.57
C LEU A 190 -4.80 17.05 8.46
N LYS A 191 -5.21 18.02 9.30
CA LYS A 191 -4.63 19.36 9.29
C LYS A 191 -3.16 19.36 9.63
N LYS A 192 -2.77 18.59 10.67
CA LYS A 192 -1.37 18.46 11.10
C LYS A 192 -0.52 17.77 10.04
N ALA A 193 -1.00 16.67 9.46
CA ALA A 193 -0.28 15.96 8.42
C ALA A 193 -0.12 16.83 7.14
N ALA A 194 -1.18 17.47 6.68
CA ALA A 194 -1.13 18.34 5.50
C ALA A 194 -0.26 19.61 5.71
N ALA A 195 -0.14 20.09 6.96
CA ALA A 195 0.74 21.23 7.31
C ALA A 195 2.23 20.91 7.19
N LEU A 196 2.62 19.62 7.16
CA LEU A 196 3.99 19.19 6.87
C LEU A 196 4.34 19.29 5.39
N GLU A 197 3.35 19.57 4.55
CA GLU A 197 3.48 19.70 3.10
C GLU A 197 4.15 18.49 2.40
N PRO A 198 3.72 17.24 2.70
CA PRO A 198 4.20 16.10 1.93
C PRO A 198 3.74 16.20 0.47
N GLU A 199 4.39 15.50 -0.42
CA GLU A 199 3.99 15.43 -1.84
C GLU A 199 2.79 14.51 -2.05
N HIS A 200 2.57 13.57 -1.12
CA HIS A 200 1.55 12.53 -1.23
C HIS A 200 0.94 12.21 0.14
N LEU A 201 -0.35 11.89 0.15
CA LEU A 201 -1.09 11.43 1.32
C LEU A 201 -1.96 10.23 0.93
N SER A 202 -1.81 9.13 1.67
CA SER A 202 -2.77 8.01 1.62
C SER A 202 -3.73 8.18 2.80
N ALA A 203 -5.03 8.25 2.54
CA ALA A 203 -6.04 8.40 3.58
C ALA A 203 -7.17 7.39 3.32
N TYR A 204 -7.27 6.39 4.18
CA TYR A 204 -8.21 5.28 4.05
C TYR A 204 -8.91 4.99 5.38
N SER A 205 -10.14 4.46 5.30
CA SER A 205 -10.86 3.99 6.48
C SER A 205 -10.33 2.66 6.98
N LEU A 206 -10.38 2.45 8.29
CA LEU A 206 -10.08 1.16 8.89
C LEU A 206 -11.04 0.09 8.37
N ILE A 207 -10.50 -1.00 7.87
CA ILE A 207 -11.24 -2.22 7.53
C ILE A 207 -10.92 -3.26 8.59
N ILE A 208 -11.96 -3.91 9.12
CA ILE A 208 -11.82 -4.98 10.10
C ILE A 208 -11.66 -6.31 9.35
N GLU A 209 -10.42 -6.76 9.21
CA GLU A 209 -10.07 -7.96 8.45
C GLU A 209 -10.11 -9.22 9.32
N GLU A 210 -10.67 -10.31 8.76
CA GLU A 210 -10.74 -11.61 9.43
C GLU A 210 -9.33 -12.11 9.82
N GLY A 211 -9.25 -12.74 10.98
CA GLY A 211 -7.98 -13.26 11.52
C GLY A 211 -7.12 -12.23 12.26
N THR A 212 -7.51 -10.94 12.26
CA THR A 212 -6.83 -9.90 13.04
C THR A 212 -7.34 -9.85 14.50
N PRO A 213 -6.56 -9.27 15.45
CA PRO A 213 -7.06 -8.97 16.78
C PRO A 213 -8.30 -8.07 16.75
N PHE A 214 -8.39 -7.11 15.82
CA PHE A 214 -9.57 -6.26 15.70
C PHE A 214 -10.80 -7.01 15.22
N TRP A 215 -10.67 -8.05 14.39
CA TRP A 215 -11.79 -8.91 14.06
C TRP A 215 -12.40 -9.58 15.29
N LYS A 216 -11.58 -10.07 16.23
CA LYS A 216 -12.07 -10.65 17.48
C LYS A 216 -12.80 -9.66 18.37
N LEU A 217 -12.45 -8.37 18.30
CA LEU A 217 -13.02 -7.29 19.11
C LEU A 217 -14.26 -6.64 18.46
N TYR A 218 -14.30 -6.54 17.13
CA TYR A 218 -15.27 -5.73 16.38
C TYR A 218 -15.97 -6.48 15.26
N GLY A 219 -15.50 -7.69 14.86
CA GLY A 219 -16.13 -8.52 13.83
C GLY A 219 -17.50 -9.05 14.23
N ASP A 220 -18.28 -9.49 13.26
CA ASP A 220 -19.65 -9.97 13.47
C ASP A 220 -19.74 -11.35 14.15
N ASP A 221 -18.67 -12.15 14.04
CA ASP A 221 -18.61 -13.52 14.59
C ASP A 221 -18.12 -13.53 16.05
N ARG A 222 -18.97 -13.06 16.98
CA ARG A 222 -18.70 -13.05 18.42
C ARG A 222 -19.08 -14.37 19.11
N SER A 223 -18.84 -15.49 18.48
CA SER A 223 -19.09 -16.81 19.08
C SER A 223 -17.94 -17.26 20.01
N GLY A 224 -17.70 -16.51 21.07
CA GLY A 224 -16.74 -16.87 22.11
C GLY A 224 -16.41 -15.66 22.98
N GLU A 225 -16.43 -15.83 24.29
CA GLU A 225 -15.90 -14.85 25.23
C GLU A 225 -14.41 -14.64 24.89
N ALA A 226 -14.12 -13.62 24.07
CA ALA A 226 -12.74 -13.24 23.82
C ALA A 226 -12.14 -12.72 25.11
N ASP A 227 -11.02 -13.25 25.52
CA ASP A 227 -10.18 -12.68 26.59
C ASP A 227 -9.66 -11.33 26.11
N VAL A 228 -10.45 -10.29 26.36
CA VAL A 228 -10.21 -8.93 25.89
C VAL A 228 -8.94 -8.36 26.53
N GLU A 229 -8.66 -8.72 27.79
CA GLU A 229 -7.45 -8.28 28.49
C GLU A 229 -6.20 -8.89 27.88
N GLY A 230 -6.22 -10.18 27.53
CA GLY A 230 -5.11 -10.84 26.83
C GLY A 230 -4.85 -10.25 25.44
N ILE A 231 -5.90 -9.89 24.67
CA ILE A 231 -5.76 -9.28 23.33
C ILE A 231 -5.19 -7.86 23.41
N ILE A 232 -5.53 -7.09 24.44
CA ILE A 232 -5.03 -5.73 24.62
C ILE A 232 -3.60 -5.74 25.16
N ALA A 233 -3.24 -6.68 26.04
CA ALA A 233 -1.90 -6.83 26.60
C ALA A 233 -0.90 -7.46 25.62
N ASP A 234 -1.35 -8.46 24.88
CA ASP A 234 -0.50 -9.25 23.98
C ASP A 234 -0.66 -8.79 22.52
N GLY A 235 0.07 -7.91 22.00
CA GLY A 235 -0.05 -7.44 20.61
C GLY A 235 -0.07 -8.60 19.58
N GLY A 236 -1.10 -9.46 19.67
CA GLY A 236 -1.55 -10.46 18.71
C GLY A 236 -0.47 -11.29 18.02
N ALA A 237 0.15 -12.23 18.74
CA ALA A 237 0.86 -13.32 18.08
C ALA A 237 -0.17 -14.33 17.57
N GLY A 238 -0.55 -14.21 16.30
CA GLY A 238 -1.27 -15.26 15.61
C GLY A 238 -0.51 -16.59 15.75
N GLN A 239 -1.21 -17.62 16.21
CA GLN A 239 -0.64 -18.95 16.40
C GLN A 239 -0.16 -19.53 15.07
N GLN A 240 1.12 -19.39 14.80
CA GLN A 240 1.88 -20.38 14.01
C GLN A 240 3.37 -20.21 14.33
N GLY A 241 3.92 -21.16 15.09
CA GLY A 241 5.36 -21.33 15.28
C GLY A 241 5.92 -20.73 16.56
N LYS A 242 6.05 -21.56 17.61
CA LYS A 242 6.71 -21.24 18.88
C LYS A 242 8.15 -20.80 18.67
N ALA A 243 8.45 -19.54 18.96
CA ALA A 243 9.74 -19.11 19.49
C ALA A 243 9.46 -18.01 20.51
N ALA A 244 9.64 -18.29 21.78
CA ALA A 244 9.41 -17.39 22.89
C ALA A 244 10.50 -16.32 22.92
N ILE A 245 10.12 -15.04 22.91
CA ILE A 245 10.97 -13.92 23.33
C ILE A 245 10.34 -13.31 24.57
N PRO A 246 11.13 -13.01 25.63
CA PRO A 246 10.58 -12.53 26.90
C PRO A 246 9.97 -11.12 26.76
N ALA A 247 8.83 -10.93 27.42
CA ALA A 247 8.13 -9.66 27.54
C ALA A 247 8.95 -8.63 28.31
N LEU A 248 8.98 -7.39 27.83
CA LEU A 248 9.44 -6.23 28.59
C LEU A 248 8.31 -5.80 29.54
N PRO A 249 8.63 -5.38 30.78
CA PRO A 249 7.61 -5.05 31.77
C PRO A 249 6.86 -3.76 31.43
N ASP A 250 5.53 -3.80 31.57
CA ASP A 250 4.66 -2.64 31.50
C ASP A 250 4.84 -1.76 32.75
N GLU A 251 5.27 -0.53 32.59
CA GLU A 251 5.17 0.51 33.60
C GLU A 251 3.95 1.41 33.32
N ASP A 252 3.13 1.51 34.35
CA ASP A 252 2.12 2.53 34.67
C ASP A 252 0.77 2.51 33.92
N SER A 253 -0.17 1.86 34.60
CA SER A 253 -1.61 2.18 34.53
C SER A 253 -1.88 3.51 35.27
N ARG A 254 -1.96 4.61 34.53
CA ARG A 254 -2.63 5.83 35.01
C ARG A 254 -3.84 6.08 34.13
N GLU A 255 -5.01 6.18 34.76
CA GLU A 255 -6.24 6.66 34.16
C GLU A 255 -5.97 8.01 33.51
N THR A 256 -5.96 8.04 32.17
CA THR A 256 -6.02 9.28 31.41
C THR A 256 -7.44 9.42 30.90
N ASP A 257 -8.03 10.59 31.12
CA ASP A 257 -9.26 11.03 30.52
C ASP A 257 -9.00 11.16 28.99
N SER A 258 -9.02 9.99 28.32
CA SER A 258 -8.87 9.91 26.87
C SER A 258 -10.22 10.26 26.28
N GLY A 259 -10.34 11.32 25.52
CA GLY A 259 -11.58 11.71 24.81
C GLY A 259 -12.08 10.68 23.79
N LEU A 260 -11.81 9.39 24.04
CA LEU A 260 -12.26 8.28 23.22
C LEU A 260 -13.72 7.93 23.53
N VAL A 261 -14.54 7.77 22.48
CA VAL A 261 -15.91 7.29 22.62
C VAL A 261 -15.88 5.80 22.96
N MET A 262 -16.52 5.41 24.08
CA MET A 262 -16.48 4.04 24.60
C MET A 262 -17.75 3.28 24.26
N LYS A 263 -17.61 1.95 24.00
CA LYS A 263 -18.78 1.05 23.87
C LYS A 263 -19.46 0.90 25.24
N GLU A 264 -20.76 1.18 25.31
CA GLU A 264 -21.54 1.19 26.56
C GLU A 264 -21.52 -0.14 27.35
N LYS A 265 -21.24 -1.29 26.74
CA LYS A 265 -21.31 -2.61 27.38
C LYS A 265 -19.97 -3.31 27.61
N THR A 266 -18.87 -2.88 27.00
CA THR A 266 -17.62 -3.65 27.01
C THR A 266 -16.40 -2.85 27.49
N GLY A 267 -16.55 -1.55 27.74
CA GLY A 267 -15.41 -0.67 28.07
C GLY A 267 -14.40 -0.48 26.93
N LEU A 268 -14.71 -1.00 25.73
CA LEU A 268 -13.85 -0.82 24.55
C LEU A 268 -14.24 0.45 23.79
N PRO A 269 -13.28 1.14 23.16
CA PRO A 269 -13.60 2.23 22.24
C PRO A 269 -14.57 1.76 21.14
N ALA A 270 -15.62 2.51 20.87
CA ALA A 270 -16.57 2.19 19.82
C ALA A 270 -15.99 2.52 18.44
N LEU A 271 -16.35 1.77 17.41
CA LEU A 271 -16.16 2.22 16.05
C LEU A 271 -17.06 3.44 15.78
N PRO A 272 -16.63 4.43 14.99
CA PRO A 272 -17.53 5.45 14.47
C PRO A 272 -18.74 4.81 13.77
N ASP A 273 -19.88 5.49 13.79
CA ASP A 273 -21.02 5.10 13.01
C ASP A 273 -20.82 5.46 11.50
N GLU A 274 -21.70 4.92 10.65
CA GLU A 274 -21.62 5.11 9.20
C GLU A 274 -21.68 6.59 8.80
N ASP A 275 -22.45 7.42 9.50
CA ASP A 275 -22.57 8.84 9.22
C ASP A 275 -21.27 9.59 9.56
N SER A 276 -20.66 9.26 10.70
CA SER A 276 -19.35 9.78 11.10
C SER A 276 -18.24 9.36 10.13
N GLU A 277 -18.23 8.09 9.70
CA GLU A 277 -17.26 7.59 8.73
C GLU A 277 -17.41 8.32 7.39
N ARG A 278 -18.64 8.48 6.91
CA ARG A 278 -18.94 9.24 5.70
C ARG A 278 -18.49 10.71 5.81
N GLU A 279 -18.73 11.33 6.96
CA GLU A 279 -18.27 12.70 7.21
C GLU A 279 -16.74 12.78 7.17
N MET A 280 -16.02 11.85 7.82
CA MET A 280 -14.55 11.78 7.77
C MET A 280 -14.04 11.65 6.33
N TYR A 281 -14.69 10.83 5.50
CA TYR A 281 -14.34 10.68 4.09
C TYR A 281 -14.51 12.01 3.31
N HIS A 282 -15.65 12.69 3.46
CA HIS A 282 -15.88 13.97 2.80
C HIS A 282 -14.96 15.09 3.33
N LEU A 283 -14.67 15.09 4.64
CA LEU A 283 -13.68 15.99 5.24
C LEU A 283 -12.31 15.81 4.63
N THR A 284 -11.86 14.57 4.48
CA THR A 284 -10.55 14.22 3.89
C THR A 284 -10.41 14.90 2.53
N LYS A 285 -11.36 14.66 1.65
CA LYS A 285 -11.35 15.21 0.30
C LYS A 285 -11.32 16.74 0.29
N ARG A 286 -12.18 17.38 1.09
CA ARG A 286 -12.28 18.84 1.17
C ARG A 286 -10.97 19.45 1.69
N ILE A 287 -10.48 18.98 2.83
CA ILE A 287 -9.29 19.53 3.48
C ILE A 287 -8.05 19.34 2.62
N LEU A 288 -7.88 18.18 1.99
CA LEU A 288 -6.73 17.93 1.13
C LEU A 288 -6.79 18.75 -0.15
N ALA A 289 -7.98 18.93 -0.77
CA ALA A 289 -8.15 19.82 -1.93
C ALA A 289 -7.83 21.28 -1.59
N GLU A 290 -8.26 21.80 -0.43
CA GLU A 290 -7.92 23.15 0.05
C GLU A 290 -6.40 23.34 0.25
N ARG A 291 -5.65 22.25 0.42
CA ARG A 291 -4.19 22.24 0.57
C ARG A 291 -3.43 21.93 -0.73
N GLY A 292 -4.14 21.82 -1.86
CA GLY A 292 -3.56 21.59 -3.18
C GLY A 292 -3.23 20.14 -3.50
N TYR A 293 -3.85 19.19 -2.82
CA TYR A 293 -3.77 17.76 -3.15
C TYR A 293 -4.95 17.36 -4.03
N GLU A 294 -4.69 16.67 -5.10
CA GLU A 294 -5.70 16.08 -5.98
C GLU A 294 -5.83 14.59 -5.68
N ARG A 295 -7.07 14.13 -5.48
CA ARG A 295 -7.33 12.69 -5.41
C ARG A 295 -7.14 12.10 -6.79
N TYR A 296 -6.30 11.08 -6.94
CA TYR A 296 -6.07 10.43 -8.22
C TYR A 296 -6.59 8.98 -8.31
N GLU A 297 -6.91 8.37 -7.15
CA GLU A 297 -7.61 7.09 -7.03
C GLU A 297 -8.37 7.04 -5.69
N VAL A 298 -8.89 5.88 -5.27
CA VAL A 298 -9.85 5.73 -4.16
C VAL A 298 -9.38 6.37 -2.85
N SER A 299 -8.11 6.13 -2.46
CA SER A 299 -7.58 6.50 -1.14
C SER A 299 -6.36 7.41 -1.19
N ASN A 300 -5.82 7.69 -2.38
CA ASN A 300 -4.57 8.41 -2.51
C ASN A 300 -4.75 9.81 -3.12
N TYR A 301 -4.04 10.75 -2.49
CA TYR A 301 -4.04 12.17 -2.81
C TYR A 301 -2.59 12.61 -3.04
N ALA A 302 -2.35 13.38 -4.08
CA ALA A 302 -1.01 13.85 -4.41
C ALA A 302 -1.01 15.30 -4.87
N ARG A 303 0.11 15.98 -4.69
CA ARG A 303 0.42 17.16 -5.49
C ARG A 303 0.64 16.73 -6.93
N LYS A 304 0.26 17.55 -7.89
CA LYS A 304 0.38 17.24 -9.32
C LYS A 304 1.79 16.78 -9.68
N GLY A 305 1.90 15.58 -10.26
CA GLY A 305 3.15 14.96 -10.69
C GLY A 305 3.84 14.14 -9.59
N PHE A 306 3.19 13.93 -8.44
CA PHE A 306 3.68 13.09 -7.35
C PHE A 306 2.75 11.90 -7.05
N GLU A 307 1.86 11.56 -7.98
CA GLU A 307 1.07 10.35 -7.92
C GLU A 307 2.00 9.13 -7.84
N CYS A 308 1.71 8.15 -6.98
CA CYS A 308 2.54 6.95 -6.87
C CYS A 308 2.48 6.14 -8.17
N HIS A 309 3.57 6.13 -8.92
CA HIS A 309 3.63 5.44 -10.21
C HIS A 309 3.45 3.93 -10.04
N HIS A 310 4.00 3.36 -8.96
CA HIS A 310 3.85 1.94 -8.69
C HIS A 310 2.38 1.54 -8.47
N ASN A 311 1.62 2.31 -7.66
CA ASN A 311 0.19 2.06 -7.46
C ASN A 311 -0.58 2.21 -8.77
N LEU A 312 -0.24 3.22 -9.58
CA LEU A 312 -0.87 3.41 -10.88
C LEU A 312 -0.59 2.26 -11.86
N MET A 313 0.51 1.52 -11.72
CA MET A 313 0.72 0.31 -12.54
C MET A 313 -0.35 -0.75 -12.24
N TYR A 314 -0.69 -0.98 -10.98
CA TYR A 314 -1.77 -1.89 -10.59
C TYR A 314 -3.13 -1.43 -11.15
N TRP A 315 -3.50 -0.17 -10.88
CA TRP A 315 -4.78 0.38 -11.34
C TRP A 315 -4.95 0.39 -12.86
N ARG A 316 -3.85 0.55 -13.60
CA ARG A 316 -3.84 0.52 -15.07
C ARG A 316 -3.61 -0.86 -15.65
N ARG A 317 -3.62 -1.88 -14.83
CA ARG A 317 -3.37 -3.28 -15.21
C ARG A 317 -2.10 -3.43 -16.06
N LYS A 318 -1.01 -2.80 -15.62
CA LYS A 318 0.33 -2.94 -16.21
C LYS A 318 1.05 -4.12 -15.60
N ASP A 319 2.08 -4.61 -16.29
CA ASP A 319 2.90 -5.72 -15.81
C ASP A 319 3.65 -5.36 -14.52
N TYR A 320 3.58 -6.25 -13.55
CA TYR A 320 4.36 -6.15 -12.31
C TYR A 320 4.83 -7.53 -11.85
N LEU A 321 5.99 -7.56 -11.25
CA LEU A 321 6.63 -8.75 -10.69
C LEU A 321 6.81 -8.58 -9.18
N GLY A 322 6.21 -9.45 -8.39
CA GLY A 322 6.40 -9.53 -6.97
C GLY A 322 7.44 -10.58 -6.60
N LEU A 323 8.42 -10.20 -5.78
CA LEU A 323 9.45 -11.08 -5.25
C LEU A 323 9.40 -11.07 -3.73
N GLY A 324 9.73 -12.19 -3.11
CA GLY A 324 9.62 -12.38 -1.67
C GLY A 324 8.40 -13.22 -1.29
N LEU A 325 8.26 -13.45 0.00
CA LEU A 325 7.22 -14.28 0.60
C LEU A 325 5.82 -13.76 0.25
N GLY A 326 4.96 -14.60 -0.33
CA GLY A 326 3.57 -14.27 -0.66
C GLY A 326 3.39 -13.21 -1.74
N ALA A 327 4.46 -12.68 -2.33
CA ALA A 327 4.37 -11.61 -3.30
C ALA A 327 3.63 -12.05 -4.58
N ALA A 328 2.64 -11.25 -4.98
CA ALA A 328 1.84 -11.47 -6.17
C ALA A 328 2.47 -10.79 -7.40
N SER A 329 2.21 -11.37 -8.56
CA SER A 329 2.69 -10.88 -9.85
C SER A 329 1.58 -10.94 -10.89
N MET A 330 1.64 -10.04 -11.87
CA MET A 330 0.86 -10.12 -13.10
C MET A 330 1.74 -9.69 -14.26
N VAL A 331 2.04 -10.61 -15.17
CA VAL A 331 2.87 -10.33 -16.33
C VAL A 331 2.18 -10.89 -17.59
N GLY A 332 1.79 -9.99 -18.48
CA GLY A 332 0.95 -10.33 -19.62
C GLY A 332 -0.42 -10.81 -19.17
N GLU A 333 -0.74 -12.06 -19.49
CA GLU A 333 -2.01 -12.72 -19.10
C GLU A 333 -1.87 -13.61 -17.86
N ARG A 334 -0.65 -13.74 -17.31
CA ARG A 334 -0.38 -14.63 -16.19
C ARG A 334 -0.40 -13.88 -14.87
N ARG A 335 -1.24 -14.35 -13.95
CA ARG A 335 -1.22 -13.98 -12.53
C ARG A 335 -0.62 -15.13 -11.75
N PHE A 336 0.28 -14.82 -10.85
CA PHE A 336 0.90 -15.84 -9.99
C PHE A 336 1.41 -15.21 -8.70
N SER A 337 1.62 -16.03 -7.67
CA SER A 337 2.19 -15.59 -6.40
C SER A 337 3.23 -16.56 -5.88
N ASN A 338 4.13 -16.06 -5.07
CA ASN A 338 5.01 -16.87 -4.26
C ASN A 338 4.22 -17.52 -3.11
N THR A 339 4.79 -18.56 -2.52
CA THR A 339 4.21 -19.18 -1.31
C THR A 339 4.19 -18.18 -0.14
N SER A 340 3.13 -18.25 0.67
CA SER A 340 3.03 -17.55 1.96
C SER A 340 3.64 -18.32 3.13
N ASP A 341 4.08 -19.58 2.91
CA ASP A 341 4.79 -20.39 3.90
C ASP A 341 6.27 -20.05 3.88
N ILE A 342 6.78 -19.46 4.97
CA ILE A 342 8.17 -19.03 5.09
C ILE A 342 9.14 -20.22 4.98
N SER A 343 8.80 -21.37 5.56
CA SER A 343 9.68 -22.55 5.53
C SER A 343 9.85 -23.06 4.10
N ARG A 344 8.75 -23.07 3.33
CA ARG A 344 8.77 -23.44 1.92
C ARG A 344 9.51 -22.40 1.08
N TYR A 345 9.25 -21.10 1.30
CA TYR A 345 9.94 -20.02 0.60
C TYR A 345 11.47 -20.09 0.79
N MET A 346 11.93 -20.41 2.00
CA MET A 346 13.36 -20.55 2.29
C MET A 346 14.02 -21.74 1.56
N GLN A 347 13.23 -22.71 1.09
CA GLN A 347 13.73 -23.89 0.38
C GLN A 347 13.66 -23.74 -1.15
N ASP A 348 12.53 -23.21 -1.68
CA ASP A 348 12.24 -23.15 -3.11
C ASP A 348 11.58 -21.81 -3.49
N PHE A 349 11.75 -21.40 -4.77
CA PHE A 349 11.10 -20.24 -5.38
C PHE A 349 9.87 -20.63 -6.22
N ALA A 350 9.25 -21.77 -5.94
CA ALA A 350 8.09 -22.23 -6.67
C ALA A 350 6.91 -21.26 -6.46
N TYR A 351 6.22 -20.94 -7.53
CA TYR A 351 4.92 -20.29 -7.45
C TYR A 351 3.92 -21.24 -6.81
N CYS A 352 3.05 -20.73 -5.95
CA CYS A 352 2.01 -21.54 -5.31
C CYS A 352 0.63 -21.37 -5.94
N GLN A 353 0.42 -20.27 -6.62
CA GLN A 353 -0.80 -19.99 -7.36
C GLN A 353 -0.41 -19.46 -8.73
N GLU A 354 -1.01 -20.01 -9.77
CA GLU A 354 -0.81 -19.56 -11.14
C GLU A 354 -2.12 -19.67 -11.88
N GLU A 355 -2.53 -18.58 -12.53
CA GLU A 355 -3.73 -18.45 -13.31
C GLU A 355 -3.42 -17.76 -14.63
N ILE A 356 -4.02 -18.22 -15.71
CA ILE A 356 -4.03 -17.53 -16.99
C ILE A 356 -5.38 -16.84 -17.15
N LEU A 357 -5.34 -15.52 -17.17
CA LEU A 357 -6.54 -14.70 -17.33
C LEU A 357 -7.03 -14.77 -18.77
N ASP A 358 -8.22 -15.26 -18.95
CA ASP A 358 -8.87 -15.22 -20.27
C ASP A 358 -9.22 -13.78 -20.67
N ARG A 359 -9.66 -13.59 -21.91
CA ARG A 359 -10.00 -12.28 -22.45
C ARG A 359 -11.11 -11.59 -21.63
N LYS A 360 -12.10 -12.36 -21.16
CA LYS A 360 -13.20 -11.86 -20.35
C LYS A 360 -12.71 -11.28 -19.04
N ALA A 361 -11.96 -12.06 -18.26
CA ALA A 361 -11.36 -11.62 -17.00
C ALA A 361 -10.46 -10.39 -17.18
N GLN A 362 -9.67 -10.32 -18.25
CA GLN A 362 -8.82 -9.16 -18.55
C GLN A 362 -9.63 -7.89 -18.82
N ILE A 363 -10.78 -8.01 -19.52
CA ILE A 363 -11.70 -6.89 -19.79
C ILE A 363 -12.31 -6.40 -18.49
N GLU A 364 -12.89 -7.30 -17.70
CA GLU A 364 -13.52 -7.00 -16.42
C GLU A 364 -12.55 -6.29 -15.48
N GLU A 365 -11.34 -6.82 -15.31
CA GLU A 365 -10.31 -6.19 -14.48
C GLU A 365 -9.88 -4.83 -14.97
N THR A 366 -9.78 -4.65 -16.29
CA THR A 366 -9.43 -3.34 -16.84
C THR A 366 -10.47 -2.28 -16.49
N MET A 367 -11.77 -2.66 -16.44
CA MET A 367 -12.84 -1.78 -16.00
C MET A 367 -12.78 -1.55 -14.48
N PHE A 368 -12.70 -2.61 -13.67
CA PHE A 368 -12.69 -2.49 -12.20
C PHE A 368 -11.52 -1.67 -11.67
N LEU A 369 -10.33 -1.94 -12.16
CA LEU A 369 -9.13 -1.25 -11.71
C LEU A 369 -9.09 0.17 -12.26
N GLY A 370 -9.39 0.34 -13.55
CA GLY A 370 -9.29 1.63 -14.22
C GLY A 370 -10.32 2.64 -13.73
N LEU A 371 -11.55 2.22 -13.41
CA LEU A 371 -12.59 3.09 -12.88
C LEU A 371 -12.32 3.53 -11.42
N ARG A 372 -11.46 2.84 -10.68
CA ARG A 372 -11.02 3.30 -9.35
C ARG A 372 -10.07 4.51 -9.42
N CYS A 373 -9.49 4.78 -10.59
CA CYS A 373 -8.75 6.03 -10.82
C CYS A 373 -9.71 7.16 -11.19
N THR A 374 -9.46 8.37 -10.70
CA THR A 374 -10.26 9.56 -11.05
C THR A 374 -10.20 9.91 -12.56
N LEU A 375 -9.09 9.56 -13.22
CA LEU A 375 -8.97 9.68 -14.68
C LEU A 375 -9.79 8.63 -15.44
N GLY A 376 -10.20 7.54 -14.80
CA GLY A 376 -10.98 6.47 -15.39
C GLY A 376 -10.31 5.72 -16.53
N VAL A 377 -11.12 5.05 -17.34
CA VAL A 377 -10.69 4.17 -18.43
C VAL A 377 -10.70 4.90 -19.77
N SER A 378 -9.62 4.76 -20.56
CA SER A 378 -9.53 5.29 -21.93
C SER A 378 -10.05 4.27 -22.94
N ASP A 379 -11.03 4.66 -23.76
CA ASP A 379 -11.56 3.80 -24.83
C ASP A 379 -10.51 3.51 -25.91
N GLN A 380 -9.63 4.47 -26.19
CA GLN A 380 -8.52 4.25 -27.12
C GLN A 380 -7.60 3.15 -26.61
N THR A 381 -7.13 3.24 -25.36
CA THR A 381 -6.25 2.22 -24.76
C THR A 381 -6.97 0.86 -24.66
N PHE A 382 -8.25 0.88 -24.32
CA PHE A 382 -9.09 -0.31 -24.27
C PHE A 382 -9.18 -0.98 -25.65
N LYS A 383 -9.45 -0.21 -26.69
CA LYS A 383 -9.53 -0.69 -28.08
C LYS A 383 -8.18 -1.20 -28.60
N GLU A 384 -7.08 -0.52 -28.28
CA GLU A 384 -5.74 -0.98 -28.63
C GLU A 384 -5.43 -2.35 -28.00
N LYS A 385 -5.89 -2.59 -26.78
CA LYS A 385 -5.64 -3.83 -26.04
C LYS A 385 -6.58 -4.97 -26.45
N PHE A 386 -7.86 -4.67 -26.65
CA PHE A 386 -8.89 -5.70 -26.84
C PHE A 386 -9.46 -5.76 -28.27
N GLY A 387 -9.06 -4.86 -29.17
CA GLY A 387 -9.50 -4.85 -30.56
C GLY A 387 -10.88 -4.21 -30.77
N GLU A 388 -11.60 -3.81 -29.73
CA GLU A 388 -12.92 -3.19 -29.81
C GLU A 388 -13.13 -2.14 -28.71
N SER A 389 -14.08 -1.21 -28.94
CA SER A 389 -14.41 -0.16 -28.00
C SER A 389 -15.14 -0.71 -26.75
N MET A 390 -14.89 -0.14 -25.58
CA MET A 390 -15.67 -0.45 -24.39
C MET A 390 -17.17 -0.19 -24.56
N MET A 391 -17.53 0.75 -25.43
CA MET A 391 -18.93 1.04 -25.77
C MET A 391 -19.64 -0.08 -26.50
N ASN A 392 -18.90 -0.97 -27.17
CA ASN A 392 -19.50 -2.16 -27.82
C ASN A 392 -19.86 -3.23 -26.79
N ILE A 393 -19.10 -3.31 -25.69
CA ILE A 393 -19.28 -4.34 -24.65
C ILE A 393 -20.22 -3.84 -23.57
N TYR A 394 -20.00 -2.62 -23.08
CA TYR A 394 -20.66 -2.07 -21.89
C TYR A 394 -21.57 -0.87 -22.18
N GLY A 395 -21.87 -0.60 -23.46
CA GLY A 395 -22.55 0.63 -23.88
C GLY A 395 -23.89 0.87 -23.17
N ASP A 396 -24.69 -0.16 -22.92
CA ASP A 396 -25.98 -0.03 -22.23
C ASP A 396 -25.78 0.35 -20.76
N ILE A 397 -24.89 -0.35 -20.06
CA ILE A 397 -24.52 -0.08 -18.66
C ILE A 397 -23.94 1.35 -18.53
N ILE A 398 -23.03 1.71 -19.43
CA ILE A 398 -22.42 3.05 -19.43
C ILE A 398 -23.48 4.14 -19.63
N ARG A 399 -24.38 4.00 -20.62
CA ARG A 399 -25.45 4.97 -20.86
C ARG A 399 -26.39 5.10 -19.67
N GLN A 400 -26.74 3.97 -19.03
CA GLN A 400 -27.58 3.98 -17.83
C GLN A 400 -26.92 4.81 -16.73
N TYR A 401 -25.72 4.46 -16.27
CA TYR A 401 -25.06 5.14 -15.16
C TYR A 401 -24.62 6.58 -15.48
N VAL A 402 -24.40 6.91 -16.75
CA VAL A 402 -24.22 8.32 -17.19
C VAL A 402 -25.54 9.09 -17.02
N SER A 403 -26.68 8.51 -17.42
CA SER A 403 -27.99 9.14 -17.25
C SER A 403 -28.40 9.32 -15.79
N GLU A 404 -27.95 8.42 -14.92
CA GLU A 404 -28.16 8.47 -13.45
C GLU A 404 -27.17 9.41 -12.74
N GLY A 405 -26.14 9.91 -13.44
CA GLY A 405 -25.17 10.85 -12.90
C GLY A 405 -24.04 10.21 -12.08
N PHE A 406 -23.86 8.89 -12.14
CA PHE A 406 -22.80 8.17 -11.45
C PHE A 406 -21.51 8.01 -12.28
N LEU A 407 -21.64 7.99 -13.62
CA LEU A 407 -20.52 7.96 -14.54
C LEU A 407 -20.52 9.22 -15.43
N THR A 408 -19.36 9.59 -15.91
CA THR A 408 -19.17 10.59 -16.97
C THR A 408 -18.41 9.95 -18.12
N TYR A 409 -18.96 10.06 -19.33
CA TYR A 409 -18.25 9.69 -20.54
C TYR A 409 -17.87 10.96 -21.32
N HIS A 410 -16.57 11.27 -21.35
CA HIS A 410 -16.03 12.42 -22.07
C HIS A 410 -15.78 12.04 -23.53
N GLU A 411 -16.72 12.32 -24.44
CA GLU A 411 -16.64 11.93 -25.85
C GLU A 411 -15.36 12.41 -26.55
N GLU A 412 -14.98 13.69 -26.34
CA GLU A 412 -13.78 14.27 -26.96
C GLU A 412 -12.48 13.58 -26.53
N LYS A 413 -12.43 13.06 -25.30
CA LYS A 413 -11.27 12.38 -24.72
C LYS A 413 -11.38 10.88 -24.80
N GLY A 414 -12.55 10.34 -25.19
CA GLY A 414 -12.82 8.93 -25.15
C GLY A 414 -12.57 8.30 -23.79
N ARG A 415 -13.05 8.93 -22.69
CA ARG A 415 -12.79 8.48 -21.32
C ARG A 415 -14.06 8.29 -20.53
N LEU A 416 -14.14 7.17 -19.83
CA LEU A 416 -15.16 6.85 -18.85
C LEU A 416 -14.58 6.97 -17.44
N ALA A 417 -15.22 7.73 -16.56
CA ALA A 417 -14.81 7.90 -15.18
C ALA A 417 -16.03 7.97 -14.24
N PHE A 418 -15.83 7.64 -12.98
CA PHE A 418 -16.84 7.94 -11.96
C PHE A 418 -16.97 9.45 -11.73
N THR A 419 -18.20 9.87 -11.47
CA THR A 419 -18.48 11.15 -10.80
C THR A 419 -18.15 11.01 -9.31
N GLU A 420 -18.25 12.08 -8.55
CA GLU A 420 -18.07 12.02 -7.09
C GLU A 420 -19.08 11.10 -6.42
N SER A 421 -20.36 11.26 -6.76
CA SER A 421 -21.44 10.40 -6.27
C SER A 421 -21.30 8.95 -6.75
N GLY A 422 -20.78 8.74 -7.95
CA GLY A 422 -20.48 7.40 -8.45
C GLY A 422 -19.35 6.72 -7.70
N MET A 423 -18.33 7.47 -7.27
CA MET A 423 -17.23 6.92 -6.48
C MET A 423 -17.71 6.42 -5.10
N ASP A 424 -18.67 7.13 -4.48
CA ASP A 424 -19.22 6.75 -3.17
C ASP A 424 -19.95 5.39 -3.21
N VAL A 425 -20.51 5.01 -4.36
CA VAL A 425 -21.22 3.74 -4.57
C VAL A 425 -20.53 2.82 -5.59
N SER A 426 -19.23 3.05 -5.81
CA SER A 426 -18.47 2.41 -6.88
C SER A 426 -18.48 0.88 -6.85
N ASN A 427 -18.43 0.26 -5.67
CA ASN A 427 -18.44 -1.20 -5.55
C ASN A 427 -19.74 -1.82 -6.09
N TRP A 428 -20.88 -1.15 -5.86
CA TRP A 428 -22.17 -1.58 -6.40
C TRP A 428 -22.19 -1.46 -7.93
N ILE A 429 -21.76 -0.32 -8.48
CA ILE A 429 -21.76 -0.09 -9.93
C ILE A 429 -20.77 -1.05 -10.62
N LEU A 430 -19.59 -1.28 -10.03
CA LEU A 430 -18.59 -2.18 -10.60
C LEU A 430 -19.08 -3.61 -10.75
N SER A 431 -20.03 -4.08 -9.91
CA SER A 431 -20.60 -5.42 -10.03
C SER A 431 -21.34 -5.64 -11.36
N ASP A 432 -21.89 -4.59 -11.97
CA ASP A 432 -22.58 -4.67 -13.25
C ASP A 432 -21.61 -4.71 -14.46
N PHE A 433 -20.33 -4.45 -14.26
CA PHE A 433 -19.29 -4.61 -15.28
C PHE A 433 -18.73 -6.05 -15.36
N LEU A 434 -19.34 -7.02 -14.67
CA LEU A 434 -19.09 -8.46 -14.88
C LEU A 434 -19.79 -8.94 -16.15
N LEU A 435 -19.08 -9.71 -17.00
CA LEU A 435 -19.57 -10.20 -18.30
C LEU A 435 -20.20 -11.61 -18.18
#